data_fe5785f61cb809c2afb182915b8919ab
#
_entry.id   fe5785f61cb809c2afb182915b8919ab
#
_cell.length_a   1.000
_cell.length_b   1.000
_cell.length_c   1.000
_cell.angle_alpha   90.00
_cell.angle_beta   90.00
_cell.angle_gamma   90.00
#
_symmetry.space_group_name_H-M   'P 1'
#
loop_
_entity.id
_entity.type
_entity.pdbx_description
1 polymer ?
#
loop_
_entity_poly.entity_id
_entity_poly.type
_entity_poly.pdbx_seq_one_letter_code
_entity_poly.pdbx_strand_id
1 'polypeptide(L)'
;VERNSLVHAYRFYEFEELCSGNGLVKLAKLNGVNVKNAAEFFSLAKNKDRKIQKAYDSWLQLVGAHLANVQLNYNTDCIILSGGVMKSIDLFLEDLKKIVDAFIAPYPIKKVNFVNATFDQDAGLLGGASLALF
;
A
#
# COMPACT_ATOMS: atom_id res chain seq x y z
N VAL A 1 17.64 -14.74 4.60
CA VAL A 1 17.98 -15.07 3.19
C VAL A 1 16.86 -14.64 2.24
N GLU A 2 15.60 -14.54 2.66
CA GLU A 2 14.47 -14.21 1.77
C GLU A 2 14.23 -12.70 1.55
N ARG A 3 14.74 -11.81 2.43
CA ARG A 3 14.64 -10.35 2.25
C ARG A 3 15.31 -9.82 0.97
N ASN A 4 16.36 -10.49 0.50
CA ASN A 4 17.07 -10.08 -0.71
C ASN A 4 16.33 -10.47 -2.01
N SER A 5 15.42 -11.44 -1.97
CA SER A 5 14.71 -11.89 -3.16
C SER A 5 13.68 -10.89 -3.68
N LEU A 6 12.99 -10.21 -2.76
CA LEU A 6 11.96 -9.22 -3.14
C LEU A 6 12.58 -7.99 -3.81
N VAL A 7 13.65 -7.45 -3.21
CA VAL A 7 14.38 -6.31 -3.75
C VAL A 7 14.98 -6.65 -5.12
N HIS A 8 15.52 -7.85 -5.30
CA HIS A 8 16.04 -8.30 -6.59
C HIS A 8 14.96 -8.51 -7.64
N ALA A 9 13.80 -9.06 -7.25
CA ALA A 9 12.71 -9.33 -8.17
C ALA A 9 12.07 -8.05 -8.74
N TYR A 10 12.01 -6.97 -7.94
CA TYR A 10 11.28 -5.76 -8.31
C TYR A 10 12.16 -4.50 -8.44
N ARG A 11 13.46 -4.59 -8.35
CA ARG A 11 14.41 -3.44 -8.35
C ARG A 11 14.35 -2.54 -9.59
N PHE A 12 13.80 -3.00 -10.69
CA PHE A 12 13.67 -2.26 -11.94
C PHE A 12 12.32 -1.57 -12.11
N TYR A 13 11.44 -1.68 -11.11
CA TYR A 13 10.12 -1.07 -11.14
C TYR A 13 10.06 0.09 -10.16
N GLU A 14 9.41 1.17 -10.57
CA GLU A 14 9.05 2.24 -9.66
C GLU A 14 7.95 1.78 -8.69
N PHE A 15 7.89 2.40 -7.51
CA PHE A 15 6.91 2.03 -6.47
C PHE A 15 5.47 2.09 -7.00
N GLU A 16 5.12 3.17 -7.71
CA GLU A 16 3.78 3.35 -8.29
C GLU A 16 3.43 2.26 -9.31
N GLU A 17 4.41 1.81 -10.10
CA GLU A 17 4.20 0.78 -11.12
C GLU A 17 3.74 -0.57 -10.56
N LEU A 18 3.96 -0.83 -9.26
CA LEU A 18 3.60 -2.08 -8.60
C LEU A 18 2.52 -1.89 -7.54
N CYS A 19 2.42 -0.71 -6.93
CA CYS A 19 1.61 -0.48 -5.74
C CYS A 19 0.34 0.34 -5.99
N SER A 20 0.22 1.01 -7.14
CA SER A 20 -1.02 1.69 -7.56
C SER A 20 -2.10 0.70 -8.00
N GLY A 21 -3.31 1.19 -8.26
CA GLY A 21 -4.42 0.36 -8.76
C GLY A 21 -4.08 -0.43 -10.02
N ASN A 22 -3.42 0.22 -11.00
CA ASN A 22 -2.92 -0.44 -12.22
C ASN A 22 -1.68 -1.30 -11.91
N GLY A 23 -0.87 -0.86 -10.97
CA GLY A 23 0.30 -1.59 -10.51
C GLY A 23 -0.03 -2.95 -9.89
N LEU A 24 -1.14 -3.05 -9.16
CA LEU A 24 -1.63 -4.32 -8.61
C LEU A 24 -1.96 -5.35 -9.70
N VAL A 25 -2.54 -4.91 -10.82
CA VAL A 25 -2.80 -5.78 -11.99
C VAL A 25 -1.47 -6.27 -12.58
N LYS A 26 -0.49 -5.38 -12.70
CA LYS A 26 0.87 -5.72 -13.17
C LYS A 26 1.56 -6.67 -12.21
N LEU A 27 1.49 -6.41 -10.91
CA LEU A 27 2.09 -7.25 -9.88
C LEU A 27 1.50 -8.66 -9.87
N ALA A 28 0.16 -8.78 -9.99
CA ALA A 28 -0.51 -10.06 -10.12
C ALA A 28 0.00 -10.83 -11.34
N LYS A 29 0.08 -10.17 -12.50
CA LYS A 29 0.58 -10.77 -13.74
C LYS A 29 2.02 -11.26 -13.62
N LEU A 30 2.90 -10.49 -12.97
CA LEU A 30 4.28 -10.90 -12.69
C LEU A 30 4.36 -12.16 -11.83
N ASN A 31 3.33 -12.42 -11.02
CA ASN A 31 3.20 -13.63 -10.19
C ASN A 31 2.31 -14.71 -10.86
N GLY A 32 2.03 -14.58 -12.15
CA GLY A 32 1.30 -15.58 -12.93
C GLY A 32 -0.22 -15.57 -12.72
N VAL A 33 -0.78 -14.47 -12.21
CA VAL A 33 -2.22 -14.32 -11.99
C VAL A 33 -2.77 -13.15 -12.80
N ASN A 34 -3.89 -13.35 -13.46
CA ASN A 34 -4.60 -12.30 -14.16
C ASN A 34 -5.77 -11.81 -13.31
N VAL A 35 -5.81 -10.52 -13.04
CA VAL A 35 -6.92 -9.82 -12.39
C VAL A 35 -7.34 -8.62 -13.24
N LYS A 36 -8.59 -8.23 -13.18
CA LYS A 36 -9.15 -7.11 -13.95
C LYS A 36 -8.80 -5.75 -13.33
N ASN A 37 -8.74 -5.70 -12.01
CA ASN A 37 -8.54 -4.46 -11.25
C ASN A 37 -8.11 -4.76 -9.80
N ALA A 38 -7.82 -3.68 -9.05
CA ALA A 38 -7.43 -3.77 -7.65
C ALA A 38 -8.50 -4.42 -6.75
N ALA A 39 -9.78 -4.19 -7.01
CA ALA A 39 -10.85 -4.78 -6.19
C ALA A 39 -10.88 -6.30 -6.31
N GLU A 40 -10.72 -6.84 -7.51
CA GLU A 40 -10.61 -8.28 -7.73
C GLU A 40 -9.33 -8.84 -7.08
N PHE A 41 -8.21 -8.13 -7.19
CA PHE A 41 -6.96 -8.50 -6.54
C PHE A 41 -7.15 -8.72 -5.02
N PHE A 42 -7.69 -7.73 -4.33
CA PHE A 42 -7.88 -7.82 -2.88
C PHE A 42 -8.98 -8.81 -2.47
N SER A 43 -10.03 -8.96 -3.29
CA SER A 43 -11.07 -9.97 -3.07
C SER A 43 -10.50 -11.38 -3.10
N LEU A 44 -9.67 -11.70 -4.09
CA LEU A 44 -8.99 -13.00 -4.19
C LEU A 44 -8.01 -13.21 -3.03
N ALA A 45 -7.27 -12.17 -2.63
CA ALA A 45 -6.35 -12.24 -1.50
C ALA A 45 -7.10 -12.52 -0.18
N LYS A 46 -8.22 -11.83 0.06
CA LYS A 46 -9.07 -12.06 1.24
C LYS A 46 -9.63 -13.48 1.30
N ASN A 47 -9.98 -14.04 0.14
CA ASN A 47 -10.46 -15.42 0.02
C ASN A 47 -9.33 -16.46 0.11
N LYS A 48 -8.10 -16.03 0.40
CA LYS A 48 -6.90 -16.88 0.53
C LYS A 48 -6.62 -17.74 -0.72
N ASP A 49 -6.91 -17.20 -1.90
CA ASP A 49 -6.50 -17.84 -3.15
C ASP A 49 -4.97 -17.94 -3.20
N ARG A 50 -4.47 -19.17 -3.27
CA ARG A 50 -3.02 -19.45 -3.19
C ARG A 50 -2.22 -18.79 -4.30
N LYS A 51 -2.83 -18.56 -5.45
CA LYS A 51 -2.15 -18.00 -6.63
C LYS A 51 -1.87 -16.51 -6.43
N ILE A 52 -2.81 -15.77 -5.83
CA ILE A 52 -2.66 -14.34 -5.59
C ILE A 52 -1.87 -14.03 -4.32
N GLN A 53 -1.79 -14.97 -3.36
CA GLN A 53 -1.21 -14.72 -2.04
C GLN A 53 0.22 -14.19 -2.12
N LYS A 54 1.05 -14.74 -2.98
CA LYS A 54 2.43 -14.28 -3.17
C LYS A 54 2.50 -12.83 -3.65
N ALA A 55 1.63 -12.45 -4.58
CA ALA A 55 1.55 -11.06 -5.06
C ALA A 55 1.05 -10.13 -3.95
N TYR A 56 0.05 -10.56 -3.18
CA TYR A 56 -0.48 -9.81 -2.05
C TYR A 56 0.57 -9.58 -0.96
N ASP A 57 1.29 -10.62 -0.56
CA ASP A 57 2.37 -10.53 0.43
C ASP A 57 3.49 -9.60 -0.06
N SER A 58 3.85 -9.67 -1.34
CA SER A 58 4.82 -8.76 -1.95
C SER A 58 4.35 -7.31 -1.90
N TRP A 59 3.08 -7.05 -2.22
CA TRP A 59 2.49 -5.72 -2.14
C TRP A 59 2.50 -5.19 -0.70
N LEU A 60 2.07 -6.00 0.27
CA LEU A 60 2.09 -5.62 1.68
C LEU A 60 3.50 -5.26 2.15
N GLN A 61 4.52 -6.03 1.76
CA GLN A 61 5.91 -5.75 2.11
C GLN A 61 6.41 -4.45 1.47
N LEU A 62 6.12 -4.20 0.19
CA LEU A 62 6.53 -2.99 -0.51
C LEU A 62 5.87 -1.74 0.10
N VAL A 63 4.55 -1.75 0.25
CA VAL A 63 3.80 -0.62 0.81
C VAL A 63 4.12 -0.44 2.30
N GLY A 64 4.18 -1.53 3.05
CA GLY A 64 4.50 -1.50 4.47
C GLY A 64 5.88 -0.94 4.75
N ALA A 65 6.91 -1.35 4.01
CA ALA A 65 8.26 -0.81 4.13
C ALA A 65 8.30 0.69 3.78
N HIS A 66 7.57 1.11 2.73
CA HIS A 66 7.50 2.52 2.35
C HIS A 66 6.86 3.37 3.46
N LEU A 67 5.71 2.95 3.99
CA LEU A 67 5.02 3.65 5.07
C LEU A 67 5.81 3.65 6.38
N ALA A 68 6.49 2.55 6.68
CA ALA A 68 7.42 2.48 7.81
C ALA A 68 8.57 3.48 7.66
N ASN A 69 9.14 3.62 6.46
CA ASN A 69 10.17 4.63 6.19
C ASN A 69 9.64 6.05 6.38
N VAL A 70 8.41 6.34 5.95
CA VAL A 70 7.76 7.64 6.23
C VAL A 70 7.67 7.87 7.72
N GLN A 71 7.19 6.89 8.49
CA GLN A 71 7.08 7.02 9.94
C GLN A 71 8.44 7.18 10.62
N LEU A 72 9.46 6.42 10.20
CA LEU A 72 10.81 6.51 10.75
C LEU A 72 11.45 7.89 10.51
N ASN A 73 11.21 8.50 9.35
CA ASN A 73 11.79 9.79 9.00
C ASN A 73 11.05 10.98 9.62
N TYR A 74 9.72 10.90 9.75
CA TYR A 74 8.90 12.05 10.13
C TYR A 74 8.23 11.91 11.50
N ASN A 75 8.12 10.69 12.05
CA ASN A 75 7.45 10.38 13.32
C ASN A 75 6.07 11.07 13.43
N THR A 76 5.26 10.92 12.40
CA THR A 76 3.98 11.60 12.22
C THR A 76 2.93 11.15 13.23
N ASP A 77 1.98 12.01 13.58
CA ASP A 77 0.83 11.64 14.42
C ASP A 77 -0.19 10.78 13.66
N CYS A 78 -0.31 10.98 12.35
CA CYS A 78 -1.13 10.14 11.47
C CYS A 78 -0.58 10.11 10.04
N ILE A 79 -0.95 9.07 9.30
CA ILE A 79 -0.75 8.96 7.85
C ILE A 79 -2.13 8.90 7.21
N ILE A 80 -2.45 9.88 6.37
CA ILE A 80 -3.71 9.94 5.64
C ILE A 80 -3.55 9.17 4.33
N LEU A 81 -4.38 8.14 4.15
CA LEU A 81 -4.40 7.32 2.95
C LEU A 81 -5.51 7.82 2.00
N SER A 82 -5.18 7.97 0.72
CA SER A 82 -6.11 8.41 -0.32
C SER A 82 -5.83 7.70 -1.65
N GLY A 83 -6.79 7.75 -2.55
CA GLY A 83 -6.67 7.22 -3.92
C GLY A 83 -7.49 5.97 -4.17
N GLY A 84 -7.52 5.53 -5.44
CA GLY A 84 -8.41 4.47 -5.90
C GLY A 84 -8.26 3.11 -5.21
N VAL A 85 -7.07 2.78 -4.72
CA VAL A 85 -6.79 1.56 -3.95
C VAL A 85 -7.54 1.55 -2.62
N MET A 86 -7.76 2.73 -2.03
CA MET A 86 -8.43 2.87 -0.74
C MET A 86 -9.91 2.47 -0.75
N LYS A 87 -10.53 2.33 -1.92
CA LYS A 87 -11.88 1.74 -2.06
C LYS A 87 -11.95 0.29 -1.55
N SER A 88 -10.82 -0.37 -1.44
CA SER A 88 -10.69 -1.74 -0.91
C SER A 88 -10.00 -1.79 0.45
N ILE A 89 -9.92 -0.67 1.18
CA ILE A 89 -9.14 -0.53 2.42
C ILE A 89 -9.50 -1.57 3.48
N ASP A 90 -10.78 -1.90 3.62
CA ASP A 90 -11.28 -2.89 4.60
C ASP A 90 -10.76 -4.31 4.35
N LEU A 91 -10.22 -4.57 3.14
CA LEU A 91 -9.71 -5.88 2.77
C LEU A 91 -8.23 -6.08 3.14
N PHE A 92 -7.48 -5.00 3.38
CA PHE A 92 -6.04 -5.10 3.59
C PHE A 92 -5.48 -4.26 4.76
N LEU A 93 -6.23 -3.29 5.30
CA LEU A 93 -5.69 -2.33 6.27
C LEU A 93 -5.07 -3.01 7.51
N GLU A 94 -5.75 -4.02 8.05
CA GLU A 94 -5.27 -4.71 9.26
C GLU A 94 -3.97 -5.49 8.99
N ASP A 95 -3.82 -6.08 7.81
CA ASP A 95 -2.59 -6.77 7.43
C ASP A 95 -1.47 -5.77 7.17
N LEU A 96 -1.77 -4.64 6.53
CA LEU A 96 -0.82 -3.55 6.31
C LEU A 96 -0.31 -2.98 7.63
N LYS A 97 -1.19 -2.73 8.61
CA LYS A 97 -0.81 -2.28 9.96
C LYS A 97 0.19 -3.24 10.61
N LYS A 98 -0.08 -4.55 10.57
CA LYS A 98 0.82 -5.55 11.14
C LYS A 98 2.22 -5.49 10.51
N ILE A 99 2.28 -5.32 9.19
CA ILE A 99 3.56 -5.22 8.48
C ILE A 99 4.30 -3.94 8.87
N VAL A 100 3.63 -2.79 8.89
CA VAL A 100 4.24 -1.52 9.29
C VAL A 100 4.70 -1.58 10.74
N ASP A 101 3.86 -2.06 11.66
CA ASP A 101 4.22 -2.23 13.07
C ASP A 101 5.45 -3.13 13.24
N ALA A 102 5.56 -4.21 12.47
CA ALA A 102 6.72 -5.09 12.50
C ALA A 102 8.02 -4.39 12.04
N PHE A 103 7.94 -3.51 11.04
CA PHE A 103 9.09 -2.75 10.57
C PHE A 103 9.56 -1.69 11.57
N ILE A 104 8.62 -1.02 12.27
CA ILE A 104 8.94 0.07 13.19
C ILE A 104 9.19 -0.41 14.63
N ALA A 105 8.78 -1.62 15.00
CA ALA A 105 8.90 -2.17 16.35
C ALA A 105 10.29 -2.05 17.02
N PRO A 106 11.42 -2.15 16.29
CA PRO A 106 12.75 -1.98 16.89
C PRO A 106 13.10 -0.54 17.29
N TYR A 107 12.29 0.43 16.90
CA TYR A 107 12.61 1.85 17.07
C TYR A 107 11.69 2.52 18.09
N PRO A 108 12.19 3.50 18.90
CA PRO A 108 11.41 4.21 19.91
C PRO A 108 10.55 5.32 19.29
N ILE A 109 9.68 4.96 18.36
CA ILE A 109 8.78 5.88 17.65
C ILE A 109 7.32 5.52 17.90
N LYS A 110 6.41 6.45 17.57
CA LYS A 110 4.97 6.24 17.70
C LYS A 110 4.49 5.18 16.69
N LYS A 111 3.52 4.38 17.12
CA LYS A 111 2.74 3.56 16.18
C LYS A 111 2.01 4.45 15.19
N VAL A 112 1.89 3.96 13.96
CA VAL A 112 1.19 4.69 12.90
C VAL A 112 -0.32 4.67 13.13
N ASN A 113 -0.92 5.85 13.15
CA ASN A 113 -2.36 6.00 13.04
C ASN A 113 -2.73 6.24 11.57
N PHE A 114 -3.41 5.27 10.97
CA PHE A 114 -3.88 5.39 9.59
C PHE A 114 -5.28 5.98 9.55
N VAL A 115 -5.46 7.01 8.74
CA VAL A 115 -6.73 7.69 8.52
C VAL A 115 -7.07 7.64 7.03
N ASN A 116 -8.29 7.27 6.69
CA ASN A 116 -8.76 7.36 5.31
C ASN A 116 -9.15 8.81 5.00
N ALA A 117 -8.78 9.31 3.82
CA ALA A 117 -9.10 10.67 3.40
C ALA A 117 -10.62 10.85 3.24
N THR A 118 -11.14 11.95 3.77
CA THR A 118 -12.58 12.26 3.71
C THR A 118 -13.05 12.57 2.29
N PHE A 119 -12.19 13.21 1.48
CA PHE A 119 -12.55 13.66 0.13
C PHE A 119 -12.07 12.73 -0.98
N ASP A 120 -11.42 11.62 -0.63
CA ASP A 120 -10.94 10.59 -1.55
C ASP A 120 -10.28 11.17 -2.83
N GLN A 121 -10.88 10.96 -3.99
CA GLN A 121 -10.34 11.42 -5.28
C GLN A 121 -10.48 12.94 -5.48
N ASP A 122 -11.39 13.59 -4.79
CA ASP A 122 -11.63 15.03 -4.89
C ASP A 122 -10.68 15.87 -4.01
N ALA A 123 -9.88 15.22 -3.16
CA ALA A 123 -8.93 15.89 -2.26
C ALA A 123 -7.95 16.82 -3.00
N GLY A 124 -7.44 16.40 -4.15
CA GLY A 124 -6.55 17.22 -4.98
C GLY A 124 -7.24 18.43 -5.59
N LEU A 125 -8.47 18.25 -6.07
CA LEU A 125 -9.29 19.33 -6.64
C LEU A 125 -9.65 20.36 -5.57
N LEU A 126 -10.11 19.91 -4.42
CA LEU A 126 -10.45 20.78 -3.29
C LEU A 126 -9.22 21.49 -2.72
N GLY A 127 -8.09 20.80 -2.63
CA GLY A 127 -6.82 21.39 -2.22
C GLY A 127 -6.35 22.47 -3.20
N GLY A 128 -6.42 22.23 -4.50
CA GLY A 128 -6.13 23.24 -5.52
C GLY A 128 -7.08 24.45 -5.47
N ALA A 129 -8.38 24.20 -5.30
CA ALA A 129 -9.37 25.26 -5.15
C ALA A 129 -9.13 26.10 -3.89
N SER A 130 -8.75 25.48 -2.77
CA SER A 130 -8.46 26.21 -1.52
C SER A 130 -7.27 27.15 -1.65
N LEU A 131 -6.25 26.81 -2.42
CA LEU A 131 -5.10 27.69 -2.68
C LEU A 131 -5.49 28.97 -3.48
N ALA A 132 -6.58 28.93 -4.23
CA ALA A 132 -7.07 30.10 -4.96
C ALA A 132 -7.89 31.06 -4.09
N LEU A 133 -8.25 30.64 -2.87
CA LEU A 133 -9.05 31.44 -1.93
C LEU A 133 -8.17 32.19 -0.89
N PHE A 134 -6.89 31.90 -0.84
CA PHE A 134 -5.89 32.54 0.02
C PHE A 134 -4.74 33.10 -0.83
#